data_4f9df03b422785c0e1b69d4fc7ff0cbd
#
_entry.id   4f9df03b422785c0e1b69d4fc7ff0cbd
#
_cell.length_a   1.000
_cell.length_b   1.000
_cell.length_c   1.000
_cell.angle_alpha   90.00
_cell.angle_beta   90.00
_cell.angle_gamma   90.00
#
_symmetry.space_group_name_H-M   'P 1'
#
loop_
_entity.id
_entity.type
_entity.pdbx_description
1 polymer ?
#
loop_
_entity_poly.entity_id
_entity_poly.type
_entity_poly.pdbx_seq_one_letter_code
_entity_poly.pdbx_strand_id
1 'polypeptide(L)'
;AELPTIMNLKGNNDEFGFAGTHEYTLVYSKNKVFTELNKFSINDDDLEDWREDAIGFYKQGANLKATGTNAPRERRPNLFFTIFVDSSDIVYVTNDDKPPLTYNGEIKTIYPITNEIEMSWRWNKEKFRNESESIIVSRNGNIGIYKKQRPSLGDLPSKKPKTLFYKPEYSSGNGTTQVKSLLGDKFFQNPKPLNLVKDFIEIGVGSSDLILDFFSGSATTAHAVMQ
;
A
#
# COMPACT_ATOMS: atom_id res chain seq x y z
N ALA A 1 1.53 16.99 9.13
CA ALA A 1 2.36 16.31 8.11
C ALA A 1 2.61 17.25 6.94
N GLU A 2 3.73 17.07 6.27
CA GLU A 2 4.04 17.74 4.99
C GLU A 2 3.91 16.70 3.88
N LEU A 3 3.08 17.00 2.90
CA LEU A 3 2.78 16.09 1.81
C LEU A 3 3.21 16.75 0.49
N PRO A 4 4.36 16.37 -0.09
CA PRO A 4 4.72 16.80 -1.43
C PRO A 4 3.66 16.34 -2.43
N THR A 5 3.14 17.28 -3.21
CA THR A 5 2.12 17.03 -4.23
C THR A 5 2.68 17.40 -5.59
N ILE A 6 2.81 16.46 -6.47
CA ILE A 6 3.35 16.69 -7.83
C ILE A 6 2.28 17.38 -8.66
N MET A 7 2.56 18.62 -9.03
CA MET A 7 1.65 19.48 -9.79
C MET A 7 2.04 19.63 -11.27
N ASN A 8 3.32 19.46 -11.59
CA ASN A 8 3.81 19.60 -12.95
C ASN A 8 5.12 18.81 -13.16
N LEU A 9 5.05 17.66 -13.83
CA LEU A 9 6.23 16.83 -14.08
C LEU A 9 7.25 17.46 -15.03
N LYS A 10 6.82 18.43 -15.86
CA LYS A 10 7.75 19.15 -16.75
C LYS A 10 8.59 20.17 -16.02
N GLY A 11 8.18 20.52 -14.79
CA GLY A 11 8.78 21.55 -13.96
C GLY A 11 8.44 22.96 -14.44
N ASN A 12 8.53 23.90 -13.49
CA ASN A 12 8.49 25.33 -13.77
C ASN A 12 9.91 25.87 -13.63
N ASN A 13 10.28 26.85 -14.44
CA ASN A 13 11.61 27.46 -14.40
C ASN A 13 11.74 28.57 -13.32
N ASP A 14 10.84 28.57 -12.34
CA ASP A 14 10.71 29.64 -11.35
C ASP A 14 11.61 29.39 -10.11
N GLU A 15 12.15 28.18 -9.96
CA GLU A 15 13.00 27.79 -8.86
C GLU A 15 14.48 28.01 -9.19
N PHE A 16 15.23 28.61 -8.27
CA PHE A 16 16.65 28.85 -8.49
C PHE A 16 17.44 27.54 -8.64
N GLY A 17 17.93 27.30 -9.86
CA GLY A 17 18.79 26.15 -10.18
C GLY A 17 18.06 24.80 -10.32
N PHE A 18 16.77 24.75 -10.04
CA PHE A 18 15.95 23.53 -10.14
C PHE A 18 14.61 23.83 -10.80
N ALA A 19 14.07 22.86 -11.53
CA ALA A 19 12.71 22.97 -12.07
C ALA A 19 11.68 22.56 -11.00
N GLY A 20 10.83 23.47 -10.58
CA GLY A 20 9.78 23.23 -9.58
C GLY A 20 8.73 22.27 -10.12
N THR A 21 8.55 21.11 -9.49
CA THR A 21 7.61 20.07 -9.93
C THR A 21 6.47 19.83 -8.95
N HIS A 22 6.57 20.35 -7.73
CA HIS A 22 5.63 20.03 -6.65
C HIS A 22 5.31 21.25 -5.79
N GLU A 23 4.23 21.12 -5.06
CA GLU A 23 3.84 21.99 -3.96
C GLU A 23 3.75 21.16 -2.68
N TYR A 24 3.70 21.82 -1.53
CA TYR A 24 3.47 21.14 -0.25
C TYR A 24 2.03 21.36 0.21
N THR A 25 1.35 20.27 0.56
CA THR A 25 0.13 20.32 1.35
C THR A 25 0.46 20.08 2.80
N LEU A 26 0.11 21.03 3.66
CA LEU A 26 0.34 20.95 5.10
C LEU A 26 -0.92 20.43 5.79
N VAL A 27 -0.78 19.32 6.51
CA VAL A 27 -1.89 18.70 7.24
C VAL A 27 -1.64 18.85 8.74
N TYR A 28 -2.60 19.47 9.41
CA TYR A 28 -2.60 19.66 10.87
C TYR A 28 -3.80 18.96 11.48
N SER A 29 -3.64 18.51 12.71
CA SER A 29 -4.73 18.02 13.54
C SER A 29 -4.71 18.68 14.91
N LYS A 30 -5.87 18.87 15.50
CA LYS A 30 -5.99 19.42 16.85
C LYS A 30 -5.34 18.51 17.89
N ASN A 31 -5.50 17.21 17.74
CA ASN A 31 -4.88 16.21 18.60
C ASN A 31 -4.56 14.95 17.80
N LYS A 32 -3.27 14.69 17.63
CA LYS A 32 -2.76 13.55 16.85
C LYS A 32 -3.22 12.19 17.39
N VAL A 33 -3.45 12.05 18.68
CA VAL A 33 -3.85 10.77 19.31
C VAL A 33 -5.26 10.37 18.91
N PHE A 34 -6.14 11.36 18.68
CA PHE A 34 -7.54 11.14 18.29
C PHE A 34 -7.81 11.37 16.81
N THR A 35 -6.75 11.60 16.02
CA THR A 35 -6.91 11.83 14.58
C THR A 35 -6.83 10.50 13.85
N GLU A 36 -7.90 10.14 13.21
CA GLU A 36 -7.97 9.02 12.28
C GLU A 36 -8.08 9.56 10.85
N LEU A 37 -7.37 8.92 9.95
CA LEU A 37 -7.45 9.21 8.51
C LEU A 37 -8.11 8.02 7.82
N ASN A 38 -9.04 8.32 6.94
CA ASN A 38 -9.68 7.31 6.11
C ASN A 38 -8.67 6.67 5.15
N LYS A 39 -9.02 5.51 4.65
CA LYS A 39 -8.30 4.85 3.57
C LYS A 39 -9.05 5.08 2.27
N PHE A 40 -8.32 5.14 1.16
CA PHE A 40 -8.94 5.16 -0.16
C PHE A 40 -9.66 3.84 -0.44
N SER A 41 -10.83 3.93 -1.02
CA SER A 41 -11.45 2.78 -1.68
C SER A 41 -10.57 2.25 -2.81
N ILE A 42 -10.76 1.01 -3.18
CA ILE A 42 -10.02 0.35 -4.27
C ILE A 42 -10.95 0.31 -5.48
N ASN A 43 -10.45 0.72 -6.63
CA ASN A 43 -11.11 0.59 -7.93
C ASN A 43 -11.03 -0.86 -8.44
N ASP A 44 -11.84 -1.19 -9.41
CA ASP A 44 -11.94 -2.55 -9.98
C ASP A 44 -10.59 -3.10 -10.48
N ASP A 45 -9.77 -2.26 -11.12
CA ASP A 45 -8.43 -2.64 -11.57
C ASP A 45 -7.49 -3.09 -10.42
N ASP A 46 -7.66 -2.50 -9.25
CA ASP A 46 -6.89 -2.87 -8.05
C ASP A 46 -7.44 -4.11 -7.35
N LEU A 47 -8.70 -4.50 -7.64
CA LEU A 47 -9.33 -5.71 -7.10
C LEU A 47 -8.83 -6.98 -7.77
N GLU A 48 -8.27 -6.94 -8.97
CA GLU A 48 -7.73 -8.10 -9.68
C GLU A 48 -6.68 -8.87 -8.87
N ASP A 49 -5.90 -8.18 -8.06
CA ASP A 49 -4.89 -8.78 -7.18
C ASP A 49 -5.48 -9.43 -5.91
N TRP A 50 -6.77 -9.17 -5.62
CA TRP A 50 -7.40 -9.65 -4.40
C TRP A 50 -8.14 -10.97 -4.65
N ARG A 51 -8.04 -11.84 -3.67
CA ARG A 51 -8.73 -13.14 -3.61
C ARG A 51 -9.50 -13.22 -2.31
N GLU A 52 -10.40 -14.16 -2.21
CA GLU A 52 -11.19 -14.42 -1.02
C GLU A 52 -10.99 -15.88 -0.56
N ASP A 53 -10.91 -16.07 0.75
CA ASP A 53 -10.97 -17.39 1.39
C ASP A 53 -11.96 -17.35 2.58
N ALA A 54 -12.01 -18.42 3.38
CA ALA A 54 -12.95 -18.52 4.50
C ALA A 54 -12.80 -17.40 5.57
N ILE A 55 -11.66 -16.69 5.60
CA ILE A 55 -11.39 -15.60 6.54
C ILE A 55 -11.77 -14.25 5.93
N GLY A 56 -11.83 -14.13 4.60
CA GLY A 56 -12.13 -12.90 3.86
C GLY A 56 -11.10 -12.56 2.80
N PHE A 57 -11.10 -11.32 2.37
CA PHE A 57 -10.22 -10.86 1.29
C PHE A 57 -8.74 -10.89 1.66
N TYR A 58 -7.91 -11.24 0.70
CA TYR A 58 -6.46 -11.20 0.82
C TYR A 58 -5.78 -10.99 -0.54
N LYS A 59 -4.56 -10.50 -0.50
CA LYS A 59 -3.65 -10.50 -1.65
C LYS A 59 -2.25 -10.96 -1.24
N GLN A 60 -1.41 -11.22 -2.25
CA GLN A 60 -0.03 -11.57 -1.98
C GLN A 60 0.71 -10.37 -1.36
N GLY A 61 1.18 -10.57 -0.16
CA GLY A 61 1.97 -9.59 0.58
C GLY A 61 3.47 -9.84 0.48
N ALA A 62 4.19 -9.48 1.53
CA ALA A 62 5.65 -9.60 1.56
C ALA A 62 6.11 -11.06 1.53
N ASN A 63 7.24 -11.32 0.84
CA ASN A 63 7.95 -12.60 0.92
C ASN A 63 8.38 -12.85 2.36
N LEU A 64 8.15 -14.06 2.87
CA LEU A 64 8.54 -14.44 4.23
C LEU A 64 10.05 -14.72 4.38
N LYS A 65 10.78 -14.88 3.28
CA LYS A 65 12.24 -14.79 3.30
C LYS A 65 12.63 -13.32 3.52
N ALA A 66 13.44 -13.07 4.53
CA ALA A 66 13.90 -11.72 4.86
C ALA A 66 14.87 -11.18 3.81
N THR A 67 14.87 -9.87 3.64
CA THR A 67 15.78 -9.12 2.77
C THR A 67 16.35 -7.93 3.53
N GLY A 68 17.42 -7.33 3.01
CA GLY A 68 18.06 -6.16 3.60
C GLY A 68 19.13 -6.49 4.64
N THR A 69 19.68 -5.46 5.27
CA THR A 69 20.89 -5.54 6.11
C THR A 69 20.79 -6.50 7.30
N ASN A 70 19.59 -6.74 7.83
CA ASN A 70 19.35 -7.62 8.99
C ASN A 70 18.86 -9.04 8.58
N ALA A 71 18.88 -9.36 7.29
CA ALA A 71 18.39 -10.65 6.80
C ALA A 71 19.39 -11.82 6.92
N PRO A 72 20.72 -11.64 6.88
CA PRO A 72 21.65 -12.75 6.97
C PRO A 72 21.45 -13.59 8.23
N ARG A 73 21.65 -14.93 8.10
CA ARG A 73 21.56 -15.91 9.20
C ARG A 73 22.38 -15.52 10.40
N GLU A 74 23.58 -14.98 10.20
CA GLU A 74 24.49 -14.56 11.28
C GLU A 74 23.82 -13.58 12.26
N ARG A 75 22.95 -12.71 11.76
CA ARG A 75 22.23 -11.72 12.58
C ARG A 75 20.97 -12.28 13.23
N ARG A 76 20.42 -13.36 12.67
CA ARG A 76 19.16 -13.97 13.10
C ARG A 76 19.21 -15.50 13.02
N PRO A 77 20.15 -16.17 13.73
CA PRO A 77 20.39 -17.60 13.57
C PRO A 77 19.15 -18.45 13.88
N ASN A 78 18.35 -18.05 14.84
CA ASN A 78 17.11 -18.77 15.22
C ASN A 78 15.98 -18.67 14.18
N LEU A 79 16.15 -17.83 13.15
CA LEU A 79 15.20 -17.68 12.05
C LEU A 79 15.70 -18.34 10.76
N PHE A 80 16.76 -19.13 10.84
CA PHE A 80 17.22 -20.01 9.76
C PHE A 80 16.82 -21.44 10.07
N PHE A 81 15.85 -21.97 9.38
CA PHE A 81 15.33 -23.32 9.53
C PHE A 81 14.65 -23.78 8.23
N THR A 82 14.37 -25.07 8.18
CA THR A 82 13.77 -25.71 7.02
C THR A 82 12.26 -25.52 6.99
N ILE A 83 11.73 -25.21 5.80
CA ILE A 83 10.31 -25.26 5.48
C ILE A 83 10.07 -26.36 4.48
N PHE A 84 9.01 -27.12 4.68
CA PHE A 84 8.56 -28.17 3.77
C PHE A 84 7.24 -27.74 3.11
N VAL A 85 7.14 -27.94 1.79
CA VAL A 85 5.94 -27.61 1.02
C VAL A 85 5.53 -28.84 0.23
N ASP A 86 4.28 -29.24 0.37
CA ASP A 86 3.72 -30.37 -0.37
C ASP A 86 3.16 -29.95 -1.74
N SER A 87 2.63 -30.92 -2.49
CA SER A 87 2.03 -30.71 -3.79
C SER A 87 0.73 -29.87 -3.76
N SER A 88 0.10 -29.74 -2.59
CA SER A 88 -1.11 -28.94 -2.36
C SER A 88 -0.81 -27.56 -1.80
N ASP A 89 0.44 -27.12 -1.82
CA ASP A 89 0.91 -25.82 -1.31
C ASP A 89 0.74 -25.65 0.22
N ILE A 90 0.61 -26.77 0.95
CA ILE A 90 0.61 -26.73 2.42
C ILE A 90 2.04 -26.62 2.93
N VAL A 91 2.24 -25.71 3.86
CA VAL A 91 3.54 -25.44 4.47
C VAL A 91 3.66 -26.14 5.82
N TYR A 92 4.72 -26.92 5.99
CA TYR A 92 5.04 -27.61 7.25
C TYR A 92 6.34 -27.06 7.84
N VAL A 93 6.35 -26.90 9.15
CA VAL A 93 7.55 -26.52 9.92
C VAL A 93 7.66 -27.43 11.13
N THR A 94 8.71 -28.24 11.16
CA THR A 94 9.00 -29.21 12.23
C THR A 94 10.04 -28.68 13.22
N ASN A 95 10.12 -29.29 14.39
CA ASN A 95 11.10 -28.88 15.40
C ASN A 95 12.54 -29.35 15.05
N ASP A 96 12.64 -30.49 14.43
CA ASP A 96 13.89 -31.18 14.11
C ASP A 96 14.39 -30.94 12.68
N ASP A 97 13.73 -30.05 11.95
CA ASP A 97 14.03 -29.70 10.54
C ASP A 97 14.03 -30.94 9.59
N LYS A 98 13.23 -31.97 9.93
CA LYS A 98 12.96 -33.12 9.08
C LYS A 98 11.55 -33.07 8.50
N PRO A 99 11.31 -33.71 7.34
CA PRO A 99 9.98 -33.81 6.78
C PRO A 99 8.97 -34.41 7.76
N PRO A 100 7.71 -33.98 7.76
CA PRO A 100 6.68 -34.54 8.63
C PRO A 100 6.46 -36.03 8.34
N LEU A 101 6.50 -36.88 9.38
CA LEU A 101 6.37 -38.35 9.27
C LEU A 101 4.99 -38.78 8.73
N THR A 102 3.99 -37.94 8.84
CA THR A 102 2.60 -38.22 8.46
C THR A 102 2.30 -38.01 6.98
N TYR A 103 3.27 -37.50 6.22
CA TYR A 103 3.08 -37.18 4.80
C TYR A 103 3.83 -38.17 3.91
N ASN A 104 3.10 -38.87 3.04
CA ASN A 104 3.63 -39.90 2.12
C ASN A 104 3.77 -39.42 0.67
N GLY A 105 3.59 -38.12 0.40
CA GLY A 105 3.67 -37.53 -0.93
C GLY A 105 5.01 -36.83 -1.22
N GLU A 106 5.08 -36.18 -2.38
CA GLU A 106 6.24 -35.35 -2.74
C GLU A 106 6.30 -34.09 -1.89
N ILE A 107 7.42 -33.91 -1.17
CA ILE A 107 7.69 -32.72 -0.39
C ILE A 107 8.91 -31.99 -0.95
N LYS A 108 8.78 -30.68 -1.15
CA LYS A 108 9.89 -29.79 -1.49
C LYS A 108 10.46 -29.16 -0.21
N THR A 109 11.78 -29.25 -0.08
CA THR A 109 12.53 -28.64 1.02
C THR A 109 12.97 -27.24 0.63
N ILE A 110 12.69 -26.24 1.46
CA ILE A 110 12.96 -24.84 1.18
C ILE A 110 13.77 -24.20 2.31
N TYR A 111 14.84 -23.53 1.93
CA TYR A 111 15.69 -22.73 2.81
C TYR A 111 15.60 -21.24 2.43
N PRO A 112 15.80 -20.33 3.38
CA PRO A 112 15.82 -18.90 3.08
C PRO A 112 17.20 -18.50 2.49
N ILE A 113 17.49 -18.96 1.27
CA ILE A 113 18.75 -18.66 0.57
C ILE A 113 18.48 -17.65 -0.54
N THR A 114 19.40 -16.71 -0.74
CA THR A 114 19.38 -15.75 -1.85
C THR A 114 20.80 -15.59 -2.39
N ASN A 115 21.01 -15.90 -3.67
CA ASN A 115 22.33 -15.83 -4.32
C ASN A 115 23.42 -16.54 -3.49
N GLU A 116 23.14 -17.79 -3.09
CA GLU A 116 24.00 -18.64 -2.26
C GLU A 116 24.25 -18.15 -0.82
N ILE A 117 23.66 -17.02 -0.42
CA ILE A 117 23.79 -16.47 0.93
C ILE A 117 22.63 -16.97 1.79
N GLU A 118 22.95 -17.51 2.97
CA GLU A 118 21.97 -17.91 3.96
C GLU A 118 21.33 -16.67 4.60
N MET A 119 20.02 -16.54 4.43
CA MET A 119 19.21 -15.48 4.99
C MET A 119 18.43 -16.01 6.19
N SER A 120 17.46 -15.27 6.67
CA SER A 120 16.52 -15.67 7.71
C SER A 120 15.09 -15.59 7.23
N TRP A 121 14.19 -16.31 7.89
CA TRP A 121 12.76 -16.09 7.74
C TRP A 121 12.34 -14.82 8.51
N ARG A 122 11.20 -14.22 8.11
CA ARG A 122 10.58 -13.11 8.84
C ARG A 122 9.81 -13.60 10.06
N TRP A 123 9.39 -14.84 10.06
CA TRP A 123 8.61 -15.49 11.10
C TRP A 123 9.44 -16.58 11.75
N ASN A 124 9.18 -16.86 13.03
CA ASN A 124 9.73 -18.02 13.72
C ASN A 124 8.89 -19.28 13.42
N LYS A 125 9.37 -20.46 13.84
CA LYS A 125 8.71 -21.76 13.62
C LYS A 125 7.28 -21.79 14.17
N GLU A 126 7.09 -21.23 15.36
CA GLU A 126 5.78 -21.18 16.01
C GLU A 126 4.77 -20.36 15.21
N LYS A 127 5.16 -19.17 14.75
CA LYS A 127 4.33 -18.33 13.92
C LYS A 127 3.96 -18.96 12.58
N PHE A 128 4.88 -19.66 11.93
CA PHE A 128 4.59 -20.41 10.72
C PHE A 128 3.51 -21.47 10.94
N ARG A 129 3.53 -22.16 12.09
CA ARG A 129 2.53 -23.17 12.44
C ARG A 129 1.17 -22.57 12.78
N ASN A 130 1.17 -21.51 13.58
CA ASN A 130 -0.06 -20.88 14.09
C ASN A 130 -0.77 -20.05 13.01
N GLU A 131 -0.03 -19.49 12.05
CA GLU A 131 -0.56 -18.65 10.98
C GLU A 131 -0.42 -19.31 9.60
N SER A 132 -0.45 -20.64 9.52
CA SER A 132 -0.31 -21.40 8.26
C SER A 132 -1.34 -20.97 7.20
N GLU A 133 -2.57 -20.66 7.60
CA GLU A 133 -3.64 -20.16 6.73
C GLU A 133 -3.33 -18.76 6.13
N SER A 134 -2.39 -18.03 6.72
CA SER A 134 -1.94 -16.72 6.26
C SER A 134 -0.74 -16.79 5.30
N ILE A 135 -0.45 -17.97 4.77
CA ILE A 135 0.67 -18.21 3.85
C ILE A 135 0.16 -18.43 2.42
N ILE A 136 0.92 -17.89 1.47
CA ILE A 136 0.77 -18.16 0.04
C ILE A 136 2.06 -18.82 -0.44
N VAL A 137 1.94 -19.95 -1.12
CA VAL A 137 3.02 -20.57 -1.86
C VAL A 137 2.90 -20.16 -3.33
N SER A 138 3.97 -19.66 -3.91
CA SER A 138 4.04 -19.31 -5.34
C SER A 138 5.07 -20.21 -6.02
N ARG A 139 4.68 -20.80 -7.16
CA ARG A 139 5.53 -21.70 -7.96
C ARG A 139 6.01 -21.06 -9.28
N ASN A 140 5.94 -19.74 -9.38
CA ASN A 140 6.47 -19.02 -10.54
C ASN A 140 8.01 -19.02 -10.50
N GLY A 141 8.63 -19.99 -11.12
CA GLY A 141 10.07 -20.25 -11.00
C GLY A 141 10.44 -21.00 -9.72
N ASN A 142 11.28 -20.41 -8.88
CA ASN A 142 11.58 -20.96 -7.56
C ASN A 142 10.39 -20.81 -6.59
N ILE A 143 10.16 -21.80 -5.74
CA ILE A 143 9.09 -21.75 -4.75
C ILE A 143 9.32 -20.56 -3.80
N GLY A 144 8.38 -19.65 -3.79
CA GLY A 144 8.35 -18.50 -2.91
C GLY A 144 7.27 -18.64 -1.84
N ILE A 145 7.58 -18.23 -0.61
CA ILE A 145 6.68 -18.24 0.53
C ILE A 145 6.32 -16.81 0.88
N TYR A 146 5.04 -16.47 0.80
CA TYR A 146 4.55 -15.10 0.99
C TYR A 146 3.50 -15.04 2.10
N LYS A 147 3.41 -13.89 2.75
CA LYS A 147 2.32 -13.62 3.67
C LYS A 147 1.06 -13.22 2.89
N LYS A 148 -0.12 -13.71 3.30
CA LYS A 148 -1.39 -13.09 2.89
C LYS A 148 -1.49 -11.70 3.52
N GLN A 149 -1.64 -10.68 2.69
CA GLN A 149 -1.97 -9.34 3.15
C GLN A 149 -3.48 -9.20 3.14
N ARG A 150 -4.08 -9.02 4.32
CA ARG A 150 -5.52 -8.84 4.50
C ARG A 150 -5.83 -7.38 4.84
N PRO A 151 -7.03 -6.87 4.49
CA PRO A 151 -7.58 -5.67 5.13
C PRO A 151 -7.84 -5.93 6.62
N SER A 152 -8.31 -4.94 7.36
CA SER A 152 -8.84 -5.19 8.71
C SER A 152 -10.02 -6.16 8.63
N LEU A 153 -10.23 -6.97 9.67
CA LEU A 153 -11.26 -8.00 9.66
C LEU A 153 -12.65 -7.39 9.38
N GLY A 154 -13.33 -7.90 8.36
CA GLY A 154 -14.64 -7.40 7.92
C GLY A 154 -14.61 -6.18 7.01
N ASP A 155 -13.44 -5.57 6.79
CA ASP A 155 -13.30 -4.44 5.88
C ASP A 155 -13.16 -4.91 4.43
N LEU A 156 -13.68 -4.10 3.52
CA LEU A 156 -13.35 -4.22 2.10
C LEU A 156 -11.88 -3.86 1.84
N PRO A 157 -11.29 -4.36 0.75
CA PRO A 157 -9.98 -3.92 0.31
C PRO A 157 -9.87 -2.40 0.23
N SER A 158 -8.79 -1.83 0.76
CA SER A 158 -8.58 -0.39 0.81
C SER A 158 -7.11 -0.02 0.74
N LYS A 159 -6.78 1.20 0.33
CA LYS A 159 -5.41 1.72 0.25
C LYS A 159 -5.15 2.79 1.30
N LYS A 160 -4.10 2.61 2.11
CA LYS A 160 -3.63 3.66 3.01
C LYS A 160 -3.04 4.82 2.19
N PRO A 161 -3.42 6.09 2.47
CA PRO A 161 -2.81 7.25 1.83
C PRO A 161 -1.29 7.24 2.00
N LYS A 162 -0.58 7.61 0.93
CA LYS A 162 0.88 7.77 0.96
C LYS A 162 1.24 9.23 1.29
N THR A 163 2.44 9.46 1.75
CA THR A 163 2.93 10.82 2.02
C THR A 163 3.27 11.59 0.75
N LEU A 164 3.59 10.91 -0.35
CA LEU A 164 3.78 11.54 -1.66
C LEU A 164 2.48 11.45 -2.45
N PHE A 165 1.91 12.60 -2.76
CA PHE A 165 0.72 12.72 -3.60
C PHE A 165 1.13 12.87 -5.06
N TYR A 166 0.92 11.81 -5.81
CA TYR A 166 1.24 11.76 -7.24
C TYR A 166 0.17 10.99 -8.00
N LYS A 167 -0.55 11.72 -8.83
CA LYS A 167 -1.44 11.18 -9.89
C LYS A 167 -1.41 12.17 -11.06
N PRO A 168 -1.57 11.71 -12.33
CA PRO A 168 -1.67 12.61 -13.49
C PRO A 168 -2.78 13.67 -13.32
N GLU A 169 -3.87 13.31 -12.65
CA GLU A 169 -5.04 14.16 -12.42
C GLU A 169 -4.75 15.35 -11.49
N TYR A 170 -3.67 15.31 -10.72
CA TYR A 170 -3.27 16.42 -9.83
C TYR A 170 -2.54 17.55 -10.56
N SER A 171 -2.26 17.39 -11.88
CA SER A 171 -1.62 18.45 -12.66
C SER A 171 -2.42 19.75 -12.59
N SER A 172 -1.73 20.87 -12.36
CA SER A 172 -2.32 22.21 -12.28
C SER A 172 -3.13 22.60 -13.54
N GLY A 173 -2.73 22.09 -14.71
CA GLY A 173 -3.47 22.27 -15.95
C GLY A 173 -4.88 21.70 -15.92
N ASN A 174 -5.10 20.62 -15.18
CA ASN A 174 -6.43 20.01 -15.04
C ASN A 174 -7.41 20.95 -14.32
N GLY A 175 -6.98 21.65 -13.27
CA GLY A 175 -7.82 22.63 -12.59
C GLY A 175 -8.29 23.73 -13.53
N THR A 176 -7.41 24.26 -14.37
CA THR A 176 -7.76 25.28 -15.39
C THR A 176 -8.75 24.72 -16.42
N THR A 177 -8.52 23.50 -16.90
CA THR A 177 -9.42 22.85 -17.86
C THR A 177 -10.81 22.62 -17.27
N GLN A 178 -10.89 22.20 -16.01
CA GLN A 178 -12.14 21.98 -15.29
C GLN A 178 -12.96 23.27 -15.13
N VAL A 179 -12.31 24.35 -14.70
CA VAL A 179 -12.99 25.67 -14.59
C VAL A 179 -13.51 26.15 -15.94
N LYS A 180 -12.72 26.04 -17.00
CA LYS A 180 -13.15 26.38 -18.36
C LYS A 180 -14.33 25.53 -18.83
N SER A 181 -14.30 24.22 -18.54
CA SER A 181 -15.39 23.32 -18.93
C SER A 181 -16.71 23.67 -18.25
N LEU A 182 -16.66 24.11 -16.99
CA LEU A 182 -17.85 24.41 -16.19
C LEU A 182 -18.41 25.82 -16.47
N LEU A 183 -17.54 26.81 -16.62
CA LEU A 183 -17.91 28.20 -16.66
C LEU A 183 -17.74 28.83 -18.06
N GLY A 184 -17.18 28.11 -19.02
CA GLY A 184 -16.96 28.57 -20.38
C GLY A 184 -15.66 29.33 -20.61
N ASP A 185 -15.01 29.87 -19.57
CA ASP A 185 -13.72 30.58 -19.69
C ASP A 185 -12.87 30.45 -18.41
N LYS A 186 -11.63 30.99 -18.48
CA LYS A 186 -10.68 31.01 -17.35
C LYS A 186 -10.98 32.19 -16.41
N PHE A 187 -11.98 32.05 -15.56
CA PHE A 187 -12.34 33.07 -14.57
C PHE A 187 -11.45 33.13 -13.34
N PHE A 188 -10.61 32.10 -13.12
CA PHE A 188 -9.73 32.04 -11.95
C PHE A 188 -8.31 31.61 -12.35
N GLN A 189 -7.31 32.27 -11.75
CA GLN A 189 -5.90 31.90 -11.97
C GLN A 189 -5.51 30.73 -11.06
N ASN A 190 -4.88 29.72 -11.63
CA ASN A 190 -4.33 28.56 -10.91
C ASN A 190 -5.33 27.84 -9.99
N PRO A 191 -6.52 27.43 -10.49
CA PRO A 191 -7.45 26.64 -9.69
C PRO A 191 -6.82 25.30 -9.34
N LYS A 192 -7.06 24.81 -8.13
CA LYS A 192 -6.58 23.49 -7.73
C LYS A 192 -7.35 22.40 -8.47
N PRO A 193 -6.70 21.31 -8.85
CA PRO A 193 -7.37 20.18 -9.51
C PRO A 193 -8.41 19.53 -8.60
N LEU A 194 -9.58 19.25 -9.15
CA LEU A 194 -10.71 18.66 -8.41
C LEU A 194 -10.33 17.35 -7.72
N ASN A 195 -9.67 16.43 -8.43
CA ASN A 195 -9.33 15.13 -7.89
C ASN A 195 -8.35 15.19 -6.71
N LEU A 196 -7.46 16.20 -6.68
CA LEU A 196 -6.60 16.42 -5.53
C LEU A 196 -7.42 16.80 -4.29
N VAL A 197 -8.36 17.71 -4.44
CA VAL A 197 -9.22 18.17 -3.33
C VAL A 197 -10.15 17.06 -2.88
N LYS A 198 -10.73 16.28 -3.81
CA LYS A 198 -11.54 15.08 -3.49
C LYS A 198 -10.76 14.09 -2.66
N ASP A 199 -9.54 13.74 -3.05
CA ASP A 199 -8.71 12.79 -2.32
C ASP A 199 -8.42 13.28 -0.88
N PHE A 200 -8.18 14.58 -0.68
CA PHE A 200 -8.01 15.13 0.67
C PHE A 200 -9.29 15.09 1.50
N ILE A 201 -10.44 15.34 0.89
CA ILE A 201 -11.75 15.22 1.54
C ILE A 201 -12.00 13.76 1.93
N GLU A 202 -11.81 12.82 1.00
CA GLU A 202 -11.99 11.38 1.26
C GLU A 202 -11.13 10.88 2.44
N ILE A 203 -9.88 11.37 2.53
CA ILE A 203 -8.96 10.97 3.61
C ILE A 203 -9.36 11.58 4.95
N GLY A 204 -9.80 12.83 4.98
CA GLY A 204 -9.89 13.62 6.20
C GLY A 204 -11.29 13.81 6.75
N VAL A 205 -12.34 13.40 6.02
CA VAL A 205 -13.74 13.77 6.31
C VAL A 205 -14.63 12.54 6.31
N GLY A 206 -15.49 12.42 7.31
CA GLY A 206 -16.58 11.45 7.36
C GLY A 206 -17.87 12.00 6.71
N SER A 207 -18.83 11.13 6.47
CA SER A 207 -20.09 11.47 5.77
C SER A 207 -20.97 12.53 6.45
N SER A 208 -20.76 12.76 7.74
CA SER A 208 -21.54 13.72 8.55
C SER A 208 -20.70 14.91 9.04
N ASP A 209 -19.46 15.02 8.56
CA ASP A 209 -18.57 16.10 8.99
C ASP A 209 -18.81 17.38 8.22
N LEU A 210 -18.39 18.49 8.81
CA LEU A 210 -18.47 19.82 8.18
C LEU A 210 -17.11 20.21 7.59
N ILE A 211 -17.14 20.73 6.37
CA ILE A 211 -15.98 21.27 5.68
C ILE A 211 -16.10 22.78 5.63
N LEU A 212 -15.05 23.46 6.06
CA LEU A 212 -14.95 24.91 6.00
C LEU A 212 -13.75 25.30 5.14
N ASP A 213 -14.03 26.07 4.09
CA ASP A 213 -13.03 26.67 3.20
C ASP A 213 -13.04 28.19 3.35
N PHE A 214 -12.01 28.75 4.00
CA PHE A 214 -11.90 30.18 4.24
C PHE A 214 -11.57 31.01 2.99
N PHE A 215 -10.97 30.35 1.98
CA PHE A 215 -10.50 31.01 0.77
C PHE A 215 -10.94 30.23 -0.45
N SER A 216 -12.23 30.19 -0.68
CA SER A 216 -12.88 29.30 -1.67
C SER A 216 -12.33 29.39 -3.11
N GLY A 217 -11.69 30.50 -3.47
CA GLY A 217 -11.02 30.68 -4.75
C GLY A 217 -11.94 30.35 -5.93
N SER A 218 -11.63 29.28 -6.65
CA SER A 218 -12.45 28.74 -7.73
C SER A 218 -13.61 27.84 -7.27
N ALA A 219 -13.88 27.78 -5.97
CA ALA A 219 -14.86 26.92 -5.33
C ALA A 219 -14.62 25.41 -5.57
N THR A 220 -13.37 25.00 -5.79
CA THR A 220 -13.02 23.58 -6.04
C THR A 220 -13.40 22.68 -4.87
N THR A 221 -13.27 23.16 -3.61
CA THR A 221 -13.70 22.42 -2.43
C THR A 221 -15.20 22.14 -2.44
N ALA A 222 -16.02 23.14 -2.73
CA ALA A 222 -17.47 22.96 -2.84
C ALA A 222 -17.82 21.96 -3.95
N HIS A 223 -17.16 22.07 -5.12
CA HIS A 223 -17.35 21.13 -6.21
C HIS A 223 -16.97 19.70 -5.81
N ALA A 224 -15.87 19.53 -5.08
CA ALA A 224 -15.42 18.22 -4.63
C ALA A 224 -16.37 17.55 -3.62
N VAL A 225 -17.02 18.35 -2.77
CA VAL A 225 -18.02 17.86 -1.80
C VAL A 225 -19.30 17.39 -2.49
N MET A 226 -19.66 18.00 -3.63
CA MET A 226 -20.88 17.64 -4.38
C MET A 226 -20.73 16.40 -5.27
N GLN A 227 -19.55 15.86 -5.40
CA GLN A 227 -19.24 14.67 -6.21
C GLN A 227 -18.91 13.44 -5.38
#